data_41f0c38f194e6169ccaf88f9cc0a4d9f
#
_entry.id   41f0c38f194e6169ccaf88f9cc0a4d9f
#
_cell.length_a   1.000
_cell.length_b   1.000
_cell.length_c   1.000
_cell.angle_alpha   90.00
_cell.angle_beta   90.00
_cell.angle_gamma   90.00
#
_symmetry.space_group_name_H-M   'P 1'
#
loop_
_entity.id
_entity.type
_entity.pdbx_description
1 polymer ?
#
loop_
_entity_poly.entity_id
_entity_poly.type
_entity_poly.pdbx_seq_one_letter_code
_entity_poly.pdbx_strand_id
1 'polypeptide(L)'
;MARIIAIANQKGGVGKTTTSINLAGALAEQGRTCLCIDMDPQANLTVGLGLNARDIEVSIANVLLDPSLSLEDIVESTQTEGVEVVPSDIDLSATENQLFSSIGREHALREVIHGWAEKQYDYIVIDCPPTLGLLTINSLVAADGVIIPVQTQYYSLKGFRALANLVTQIQGKGLNPRLRILGILPTFYDGRTNLAKDMLAELSELGDYHVFDSVVKQTVRLGEAPLAGVPVTSYARRSAAAETYRALAQEVIDLG
;
A
#
# COMPACT_ATOMS: atom_id res chain seq x y z
N MET A 1 -5.48 18.61 1.49
CA MET A 1 -5.93 17.29 1.97
C MET A 1 -4.98 16.26 1.39
N ALA A 2 -4.55 15.32 2.20
CA ALA A 2 -3.68 14.24 1.75
C ALA A 2 -4.34 13.44 0.61
N ARG A 3 -3.52 12.90 -0.27
CA ARG A 3 -3.95 11.90 -1.24
C ARG A 3 -3.76 10.51 -0.66
N ILE A 4 -4.85 9.76 -0.51
CA ILE A 4 -4.85 8.44 0.13
C ILE A 4 -4.79 7.34 -0.93
N ILE A 5 -3.74 6.52 -0.88
CA ILE A 5 -3.47 5.45 -1.87
C ILE A 5 -3.37 4.11 -1.17
N ALA A 6 -4.25 3.19 -1.51
CA ALA A 6 -4.14 1.79 -1.07
C ALA A 6 -3.23 0.98 -2.02
N ILE A 7 -2.39 0.12 -1.48
CA ILE A 7 -1.62 -0.84 -2.25
C ILE A 7 -2.20 -2.23 -1.98
N ALA A 8 -2.93 -2.77 -2.94
CA ALA A 8 -3.74 -3.97 -2.71
C ALA A 8 -3.60 -5.03 -3.81
N ASN A 9 -3.62 -6.29 -3.43
CA ASN A 9 -3.81 -7.45 -4.30
C ASN A 9 -4.11 -8.66 -3.42
N GLN A 10 -5.02 -9.53 -3.87
CA GLN A 10 -5.38 -10.77 -3.17
C GLN A 10 -4.20 -11.76 -3.07
N LYS A 11 -3.28 -11.74 -4.02
CA LYS A 11 -2.13 -12.65 -4.04
C LYS A 11 -1.04 -12.18 -3.08
N GLY A 12 -0.55 -13.08 -2.23
CA GLY A 12 0.64 -12.84 -1.40
C GLY A 12 1.91 -12.77 -2.24
N GLY A 13 2.93 -12.04 -1.75
CA GLY A 13 4.25 -11.97 -2.38
C GLY A 13 4.30 -11.23 -3.72
N VAL A 14 3.32 -10.41 -4.07
CA VAL A 14 3.32 -9.62 -5.32
C VAL A 14 4.06 -8.29 -5.21
N GLY A 15 4.60 -7.96 -4.04
CA GLY A 15 5.33 -6.71 -3.79
C GLY A 15 4.46 -5.56 -3.27
N LYS A 16 3.34 -5.82 -2.59
CA LYS A 16 2.51 -4.78 -1.94
C LYS A 16 3.35 -3.96 -0.96
N THR A 17 3.80 -4.58 0.12
CA THR A 17 4.62 -3.94 1.16
C THR A 17 5.88 -3.30 0.59
N THR A 18 6.55 -3.99 -0.34
CA THR A 18 7.72 -3.43 -1.05
C THR A 18 7.33 -2.14 -1.78
N THR A 19 6.16 -2.11 -2.43
CA THR A 19 5.69 -0.91 -3.13
C THR A 19 5.32 0.18 -2.14
N SER A 20 4.63 -0.15 -1.04
CA SER A 20 4.24 0.82 0.00
C SER A 20 5.46 1.54 0.58
N ILE A 21 6.49 0.80 1.02
CA ILE A 21 7.74 1.35 1.55
C ILE A 21 8.45 2.25 0.53
N ASN A 22 8.62 1.75 -0.69
CA ASN A 22 9.47 2.41 -1.68
C ASN A 22 8.78 3.58 -2.39
N LEU A 23 7.45 3.52 -2.54
CA LEU A 23 6.67 4.65 -3.03
C LEU A 23 6.71 5.81 -2.02
N ALA A 24 6.48 5.54 -0.73
CA ALA A 24 6.55 6.55 0.31
C ALA A 24 7.95 7.20 0.37
N GLY A 25 9.02 6.38 0.35
CA GLY A 25 10.39 6.90 0.33
C GLY A 25 10.71 7.74 -0.92
N ALA A 26 10.19 7.35 -2.10
CA ALA A 26 10.40 8.09 -3.33
C ALA A 26 9.61 9.41 -3.38
N LEU A 27 8.41 9.44 -2.80
CA LEU A 27 7.62 10.67 -2.62
C LEU A 27 8.31 11.62 -1.65
N ALA A 28 8.86 11.10 -0.55
CA ALA A 28 9.61 11.89 0.44
C ALA A 28 10.89 12.51 -0.17
N GLU A 29 11.62 11.80 -1.03
CA GLU A 29 12.76 12.37 -1.80
C GLU A 29 12.33 13.55 -2.68
N GLN A 30 11.06 13.63 -3.08
CA GLN A 30 10.49 14.75 -3.85
C GLN A 30 9.89 15.85 -2.94
N GLY A 31 10.21 15.82 -1.64
CA GLY A 31 9.78 16.82 -0.66
C GLY A 31 8.33 16.69 -0.22
N ARG A 32 7.71 15.51 -0.39
CA ARG A 32 6.35 15.21 0.09
C ARG A 32 6.40 14.57 1.47
N THR A 33 5.46 14.93 2.33
CA THR A 33 5.26 14.24 3.60
C THR A 33 4.34 13.04 3.42
N CYS A 34 4.77 11.86 3.92
CA CYS A 34 4.08 10.60 3.71
C CYS A 34 3.79 9.91 5.05
N LEU A 35 2.54 9.50 5.27
CA LEU A 35 2.15 8.56 6.31
C LEU A 35 1.94 7.18 5.68
N CYS A 36 2.65 6.18 6.17
CA CYS A 36 2.38 4.78 5.85
C CYS A 36 1.43 4.20 6.90
N ILE A 37 0.38 3.49 6.49
CA ILE A 37 -0.51 2.77 7.41
C ILE A 37 -0.41 1.28 7.10
N ASP A 38 0.04 0.50 8.08
CA ASP A 38 0.15 -0.96 7.95
C ASP A 38 -1.19 -1.62 8.34
N MET A 39 -1.89 -2.17 7.36
CA MET A 39 -3.15 -2.89 7.56
C MET A 39 -2.99 -4.42 7.43
N ASP A 40 -1.73 -4.92 7.41
CA ASP A 40 -1.47 -6.36 7.42
C ASP A 40 -1.10 -6.81 8.85
N PRO A 41 -1.82 -7.78 9.44
CA PRO A 41 -1.47 -8.36 10.74
C PRO A 41 -0.05 -8.95 10.83
N GLN A 42 0.60 -9.18 9.68
CA GLN A 42 1.99 -9.65 9.65
C GLN A 42 3.00 -8.52 9.92
N ALA A 43 2.57 -7.25 9.96
CA ALA A 43 3.39 -6.08 10.27
C ALA A 43 4.67 -5.93 9.41
N ASN A 44 4.61 -6.38 8.15
CA ASN A 44 5.79 -6.35 7.27
C ASN A 44 6.18 -4.92 6.86
N LEU A 45 5.22 -3.99 6.73
CA LEU A 45 5.50 -2.58 6.47
C LEU A 45 6.16 -1.95 7.69
N THR A 46 5.62 -2.19 8.88
CA THR A 46 6.13 -1.73 10.18
C THR A 46 7.60 -2.11 10.36
N VAL A 47 7.91 -3.40 10.21
CA VAL A 47 9.28 -3.91 10.31
C VAL A 47 10.16 -3.38 9.18
N GLY A 48 9.64 -3.30 7.96
CA GLY A 48 10.38 -2.84 6.79
C GLY A 48 10.74 -1.34 6.81
N LEU A 49 10.07 -0.55 7.66
CA LEU A 49 10.40 0.85 7.95
C LEU A 49 11.26 1.03 9.22
N GLY A 50 11.74 -0.08 9.80
CA GLY A 50 12.75 -0.08 10.85
C GLY A 50 12.21 -0.16 12.27
N LEU A 51 10.89 -0.36 12.46
CA LEU A 51 10.33 -0.57 13.77
C LEU A 51 10.41 -2.06 14.17
N ASN A 52 10.54 -2.32 15.47
CA ASN A 52 10.43 -3.67 15.97
C ASN A 52 8.97 -3.93 16.43
N ALA A 53 8.26 -4.77 15.71
CA ALA A 53 6.86 -5.08 16.01
C ALA A 53 6.61 -5.61 17.43
N ARG A 54 7.65 -6.10 18.13
CA ARG A 54 7.55 -6.56 19.52
C ARG A 54 7.54 -5.43 20.54
N ASP A 55 8.02 -4.25 20.14
CA ASP A 55 8.11 -3.07 21.02
C ASP A 55 6.90 -2.16 20.83
N ILE A 56 5.98 -2.50 19.93
CA ILE A 56 4.74 -1.76 19.68
C ILE A 56 3.74 -2.10 20.79
N GLU A 57 3.45 -1.12 21.63
CA GLU A 57 2.45 -1.25 22.71
C GLU A 57 1.03 -0.93 22.22
N VAL A 58 0.92 0.03 21.30
CA VAL A 58 -0.36 0.46 20.72
C VAL A 58 -0.22 0.55 19.20
N SER A 59 -1.12 -0.08 18.48
CA SER A 59 -1.10 -0.17 17.02
C SER A 59 -2.42 0.27 16.40
N ILE A 60 -2.53 0.19 15.08
CA ILE A 60 -3.78 0.41 14.36
C ILE A 60 -4.90 -0.50 14.86
N ALA A 61 -4.58 -1.70 15.38
CA ALA A 61 -5.56 -2.62 15.95
C ALA A 61 -6.35 -2.00 17.10
N ASN A 62 -5.68 -1.21 17.95
CA ASN A 62 -6.29 -0.54 19.09
C ASN A 62 -7.17 0.63 18.64
N VAL A 63 -6.65 1.48 17.74
CA VAL A 63 -7.36 2.68 17.26
C VAL A 63 -8.65 2.33 16.52
N LEU A 64 -8.68 1.22 15.79
CA LEU A 64 -9.88 0.78 15.09
C LEU A 64 -11.01 0.32 16.01
N LEU A 65 -10.72 0.02 17.27
CA LEU A 65 -11.70 -0.45 18.26
C LEU A 65 -12.03 0.57 19.34
N ASP A 66 -11.10 1.46 19.67
CA ASP A 66 -11.23 2.43 20.75
C ASP A 66 -11.34 3.87 20.21
N PRO A 67 -12.54 4.46 20.22
CA PRO A 67 -12.77 5.82 19.76
C PRO A 67 -12.03 6.91 20.59
N SER A 68 -11.47 6.56 21.75
CA SER A 68 -10.67 7.48 22.57
C SER A 68 -9.23 7.64 22.07
N LEU A 69 -8.76 6.73 21.22
CA LEU A 69 -7.45 6.77 20.58
C LEU A 69 -7.53 7.41 19.19
N SER A 70 -6.46 8.09 18.79
CA SER A 70 -6.31 8.68 17.46
C SER A 70 -5.05 8.17 16.77
N LEU A 71 -4.91 8.40 15.46
CA LEU A 71 -3.67 8.07 14.75
C LEU A 71 -2.48 8.88 15.28
N GLU A 72 -2.73 10.12 15.77
CA GLU A 72 -1.69 10.97 16.36
C GLU A 72 -1.01 10.32 17.57
N ASP A 73 -1.76 9.52 18.34
CA ASP A 73 -1.25 8.85 19.54
C ASP A 73 -0.30 7.67 19.22
N ILE A 74 -0.34 7.15 17.98
CA ILE A 74 0.35 5.91 17.59
C ILE A 74 1.26 6.05 16.37
N VAL A 75 1.36 7.24 15.78
CA VAL A 75 2.28 7.48 14.68
C VAL A 75 3.71 7.43 15.17
N GLU A 76 4.53 6.66 14.47
CA GLU A 76 5.95 6.48 14.76
C GLU A 76 6.81 7.11 13.65
N SER A 77 7.87 7.78 14.06
CA SER A 77 8.87 8.30 13.13
C SER A 77 9.76 7.18 12.59
N THR A 78 10.15 7.28 11.32
CA THR A 78 11.07 6.33 10.69
C THR A 78 12.47 6.93 10.52
N GLN A 79 13.44 6.12 10.09
CA GLN A 79 14.78 6.60 9.72
C GLN A 79 14.78 7.40 8.40
N THR A 80 13.67 7.45 7.69
CA THR A 80 13.54 8.15 6.40
C THR A 80 12.82 9.46 6.62
N GLU A 81 13.54 10.57 6.46
CA GLU A 81 12.97 11.91 6.58
C GLU A 81 11.74 12.07 5.67
N GLY A 82 10.66 12.62 6.20
CA GLY A 82 9.40 12.80 5.49
C GLY A 82 8.51 11.55 5.41
N VAL A 83 8.90 10.42 6.04
CA VAL A 83 8.10 9.20 6.13
C VAL A 83 7.84 8.84 7.58
N GLU A 84 6.58 8.75 7.96
CA GLU A 84 6.11 8.24 9.26
C GLU A 84 5.22 7.02 9.06
N VAL A 85 4.98 6.25 10.11
CA VAL A 85 4.22 5.01 10.02
C VAL A 85 3.26 4.84 11.19
N VAL A 86 2.04 4.40 10.87
CA VAL A 86 1.09 3.82 11.81
C VAL A 86 1.36 2.31 11.83
N PRO A 87 1.86 1.78 12.94
CA PRO A 87 2.29 0.39 13.01
C PRO A 87 1.11 -0.59 13.10
N SER A 88 1.35 -1.81 12.65
CA SER A 88 0.48 -2.97 12.84
C SER A 88 1.10 -3.98 13.77
N ASP A 89 0.26 -4.89 14.25
CA ASP A 89 0.66 -6.07 15.01
C ASP A 89 -0.30 -7.25 14.73
N ILE A 90 -0.01 -8.40 15.36
CA ILE A 90 -0.78 -9.63 15.17
C ILE A 90 -2.24 -9.52 15.69
N ASP A 91 -2.48 -8.62 16.65
CA ASP A 91 -3.80 -8.42 17.25
C ASP A 91 -4.79 -7.81 16.26
N LEU A 92 -4.30 -7.21 15.15
CA LEU A 92 -5.15 -6.73 14.06
C LEU A 92 -6.02 -7.86 13.45
N SER A 93 -5.58 -9.13 13.51
CA SER A 93 -6.42 -10.28 13.11
C SER A 93 -7.61 -10.47 14.05
N ALA A 94 -7.44 -10.26 15.35
CA ALA A 94 -8.53 -10.34 16.31
C ALA A 94 -9.45 -9.11 16.18
N THR A 95 -8.87 -7.94 15.93
CA THR A 95 -9.59 -6.70 15.64
C THR A 95 -10.49 -6.84 14.42
N GLU A 96 -10.03 -7.45 13.33
CA GLU A 96 -10.87 -7.73 12.15
C GLU A 96 -12.14 -8.52 12.55
N ASN A 97 -11.97 -9.56 13.38
CA ASN A 97 -13.11 -10.36 13.84
C ASN A 97 -14.08 -9.55 14.73
N GLN A 98 -13.59 -8.66 15.58
CA GLN A 98 -14.44 -7.81 16.43
C GLN A 98 -15.22 -6.79 15.59
N LEU A 99 -14.58 -6.19 14.59
CA LEU A 99 -15.19 -5.25 13.66
C LEU A 99 -16.39 -5.87 12.91
N PHE A 100 -16.42 -7.18 12.65
CA PHE A 100 -17.56 -7.81 11.96
C PHE A 100 -18.90 -7.58 12.67
N SER A 101 -18.92 -7.36 13.98
CA SER A 101 -20.12 -7.07 14.75
C SER A 101 -20.45 -5.58 14.86
N SER A 102 -19.57 -4.68 14.38
CA SER A 102 -19.72 -3.24 14.51
C SER A 102 -20.58 -2.65 13.37
N ILE A 103 -21.41 -1.66 13.70
CA ILE A 103 -22.15 -0.88 12.70
C ILE A 103 -21.15 0.07 12.00
N GLY A 104 -21.23 0.16 10.67
CA GLY A 104 -20.31 1.01 9.90
C GLY A 104 -18.89 0.47 9.81
N ARG A 105 -18.68 -0.81 10.11
CA ARG A 105 -17.38 -1.50 10.13
C ARG A 105 -16.52 -1.29 8.88
N GLU A 106 -17.11 -1.02 7.73
CA GLU A 106 -16.40 -0.75 6.48
C GLU A 106 -15.77 0.64 6.44
N HIS A 107 -16.15 1.54 7.35
CA HIS A 107 -15.68 2.93 7.44
C HIS A 107 -14.70 3.17 8.59
N ALA A 108 -14.40 2.17 9.43
CA ALA A 108 -13.59 2.35 10.63
C ALA A 108 -12.24 3.03 10.34
N LEU A 109 -11.49 2.58 9.33
CA LEU A 109 -10.22 3.21 8.96
C LEU A 109 -10.41 4.63 8.42
N ARG A 110 -11.45 4.86 7.64
CA ARG A 110 -11.73 6.19 7.09
C ARG A 110 -12.02 7.20 8.19
N GLU A 111 -12.77 6.81 9.21
CA GLU A 111 -13.12 7.67 10.35
C GLU A 111 -11.87 8.09 11.13
N VAL A 112 -10.92 7.18 11.36
CA VAL A 112 -9.67 7.51 12.09
C VAL A 112 -8.67 8.31 11.26
N ILE A 113 -8.66 8.17 9.94
CA ILE A 113 -7.83 8.99 9.05
C ILE A 113 -8.37 10.42 8.98
N HIS A 114 -9.71 10.57 8.89
CA HIS A 114 -10.37 11.86 8.78
C HIS A 114 -10.09 12.74 10.00
N GLY A 115 -9.81 14.00 9.74
CA GLY A 115 -9.66 15.02 10.74
C GLY A 115 -8.21 15.39 11.06
N TRP A 116 -7.32 14.45 11.34
CA TRP A 116 -5.91 14.74 11.66
C TRP A 116 -4.97 14.39 10.49
N ALA A 117 -4.83 13.12 10.12
CA ALA A 117 -3.83 12.67 9.16
C ALA A 117 -3.97 13.34 7.78
N GLU A 118 -5.17 13.56 7.29
CA GLU A 118 -5.41 14.24 6.00
C GLU A 118 -4.91 15.68 5.94
N LYS A 119 -4.65 16.32 7.09
CA LYS A 119 -4.17 17.70 7.17
C LYS A 119 -2.67 17.80 7.40
N GLN A 120 -2.04 16.70 7.86
CA GLN A 120 -0.63 16.68 8.24
C GLN A 120 0.27 16.21 7.10
N TYR A 121 -0.26 15.36 6.21
CA TYR A 121 0.53 14.72 5.17
C TYR A 121 0.08 15.13 3.77
N ASP A 122 1.01 15.05 2.80
CA ASP A 122 0.69 15.17 1.38
C ASP A 122 0.12 13.84 0.85
N TYR A 123 0.66 12.71 1.32
CA TYR A 123 0.25 11.36 0.92
C TYR A 123 0.05 10.45 2.12
N ILE A 124 -0.97 9.59 2.03
CA ILE A 124 -1.18 8.47 2.94
C ILE A 124 -1.14 7.19 2.10
N VAL A 125 -0.20 6.29 2.40
CA VAL A 125 -0.02 5.01 1.71
C VAL A 125 -0.47 3.88 2.63
N ILE A 126 -1.51 3.15 2.23
CA ILE A 126 -2.09 2.06 3.02
C ILE A 126 -1.61 0.72 2.44
N ASP A 127 -0.85 -0.05 3.22
CA ASP A 127 -0.43 -1.41 2.86
C ASP A 127 -1.49 -2.43 3.25
N CYS A 128 -2.07 -3.12 2.27
CA CYS A 128 -3.18 -4.04 2.49
C CYS A 128 -2.71 -5.48 2.68
N PRO A 129 -3.41 -6.29 3.51
CA PRO A 129 -3.14 -7.72 3.64
C PRO A 129 -3.38 -8.48 2.32
N PRO A 130 -2.89 -9.74 2.18
CA PRO A 130 -3.09 -10.56 0.99
C PRO A 130 -4.47 -11.25 0.95
N THR A 131 -5.50 -10.56 1.40
CA THR A 131 -6.89 -11.03 1.44
C THR A 131 -7.83 -9.96 0.89
N LEU A 132 -9.04 -10.31 0.54
CA LEU A 132 -10.12 -9.38 0.21
C LEU A 132 -11.12 -9.28 1.39
N GLY A 133 -10.61 -9.38 2.63
CA GLY A 133 -11.35 -9.29 3.88
C GLY A 133 -11.72 -7.86 4.28
N LEU A 134 -12.21 -7.72 5.51
CA LEU A 134 -12.69 -6.44 6.03
C LEU A 134 -11.59 -5.38 6.14
N LEU A 135 -10.35 -5.77 6.45
CA LEU A 135 -9.20 -4.84 6.49
C LEU A 135 -8.91 -4.23 5.11
N THR A 136 -8.94 -5.06 4.04
CA THR A 136 -8.79 -4.56 2.67
C THR A 136 -9.98 -3.69 2.25
N ILE A 137 -11.20 -4.04 2.64
CA ILE A 137 -12.39 -3.22 2.38
C ILE A 137 -12.23 -1.86 3.07
N ASN A 138 -11.83 -1.81 4.35
CA ASN A 138 -11.55 -0.57 5.07
C ASN A 138 -10.51 0.30 4.36
N SER A 139 -9.40 -0.31 3.92
CA SER A 139 -8.35 0.38 3.18
C SER A 139 -8.88 1.02 1.88
N LEU A 140 -9.69 0.28 1.12
CA LEU A 140 -10.29 0.77 -0.13
C LEU A 140 -11.40 1.81 0.10
N VAL A 141 -12.15 1.69 1.20
CA VAL A 141 -13.19 2.67 1.56
C VAL A 141 -12.55 4.00 1.99
N ALA A 142 -11.39 3.96 2.62
CA ALA A 142 -10.64 5.15 3.02
C ALA A 142 -9.86 5.81 1.88
N ALA A 143 -9.47 5.04 0.85
CA ALA A 143 -8.57 5.51 -0.20
C ALA A 143 -9.25 6.34 -1.30
N ASP A 144 -8.51 7.29 -1.88
CA ASP A 144 -8.88 7.97 -3.13
C ASP A 144 -8.63 7.08 -4.34
N GLY A 145 -7.60 6.22 -4.25
CA GLY A 145 -7.25 5.32 -5.31
C GLY A 145 -6.46 4.10 -4.86
N VAL A 146 -6.40 3.09 -5.72
CA VAL A 146 -5.65 1.87 -5.46
C VAL A 146 -4.63 1.60 -6.57
N ILE A 147 -3.39 1.30 -6.16
CA ILE A 147 -2.35 0.74 -7.03
C ILE A 147 -2.34 -0.77 -6.84
N ILE A 148 -2.31 -1.51 -7.93
CA ILE A 148 -2.41 -2.96 -7.93
C ILE A 148 -1.10 -3.57 -8.42
N PRO A 149 -0.16 -3.97 -7.53
CA PRO A 149 1.04 -4.70 -7.93
C PRO A 149 0.67 -6.06 -8.51
N VAL A 150 1.17 -6.37 -9.72
CA VAL A 150 0.89 -7.62 -10.42
C VAL A 150 2.20 -8.24 -10.89
N GLN A 151 2.50 -9.46 -10.44
CA GLN A 151 3.68 -10.18 -10.93
C GLN A 151 3.54 -10.52 -12.40
N THR A 152 4.62 -10.34 -13.18
CA THR A 152 4.67 -10.75 -14.59
C THR A 152 4.89 -12.27 -14.74
N GLN A 153 4.00 -13.06 -14.12
CA GLN A 153 4.00 -14.52 -14.11
C GLN A 153 2.61 -15.06 -14.45
N TYR A 154 2.56 -16.28 -14.92
CA TYR A 154 1.30 -16.95 -15.25
C TYR A 154 0.32 -16.95 -14.05
N TYR A 155 -0.98 -16.78 -14.29
CA TYR A 155 -2.08 -16.66 -13.29
C TYR A 155 -2.19 -15.34 -12.51
N SER A 156 -1.41 -14.30 -12.79
CA SER A 156 -1.49 -13.04 -12.02
C SER A 156 -2.76 -12.22 -12.28
N LEU A 157 -3.40 -12.35 -13.44
CA LEU A 157 -4.63 -11.62 -13.79
C LEU A 157 -5.85 -12.02 -12.95
N LYS A 158 -5.89 -13.25 -12.41
CA LYS A 158 -7.03 -13.68 -11.58
C LYS A 158 -7.15 -12.84 -10.31
N GLY A 159 -6.04 -12.55 -9.64
CA GLY A 159 -6.02 -11.69 -8.44
C GLY A 159 -6.39 -10.25 -8.75
N PHE A 160 -5.93 -9.71 -9.88
CA PHE A 160 -6.32 -8.41 -10.37
C PHE A 160 -7.83 -8.30 -10.59
N ARG A 161 -8.42 -9.23 -11.35
CA ARG A 161 -9.87 -9.23 -11.65
C ARG A 161 -10.72 -9.31 -10.39
N ALA A 162 -10.31 -10.10 -9.39
CA ALA A 162 -11.02 -10.20 -8.12
C ALA A 162 -11.03 -8.86 -7.37
N LEU A 163 -9.89 -8.15 -7.33
CA LEU A 163 -9.80 -6.84 -6.71
C LEU A 163 -10.56 -5.77 -7.49
N ALA A 164 -10.50 -5.76 -8.83
CA ALA A 164 -11.26 -4.83 -9.67
C ALA A 164 -12.76 -5.00 -9.46
N ASN A 165 -13.25 -6.24 -9.34
CA ASN A 165 -14.64 -6.53 -8.99
C ASN A 165 -15.00 -6.00 -7.59
N LEU A 166 -14.11 -6.12 -6.59
CA LEU A 166 -14.33 -5.56 -5.26
C LEU A 166 -14.43 -4.03 -5.31
N VAL A 167 -13.55 -3.35 -6.06
CA VAL A 167 -13.63 -1.89 -6.27
C VAL A 167 -14.99 -1.51 -6.85
N THR A 168 -15.45 -2.19 -7.89
CA THR A 168 -16.78 -1.97 -8.48
C THR A 168 -17.92 -2.16 -7.48
N GLN A 169 -17.82 -3.17 -6.59
CA GLN A 169 -18.82 -3.39 -5.54
C GLN A 169 -18.80 -2.27 -4.50
N ILE A 170 -17.64 -1.81 -4.06
CA ILE A 170 -17.47 -0.70 -3.11
C ILE A 170 -18.11 0.58 -3.67
N GLN A 171 -17.83 0.90 -4.94
CA GLN A 171 -18.45 2.02 -5.64
C GLN A 171 -19.97 1.88 -5.75
N GLY A 172 -20.43 0.73 -6.24
CA GLY A 172 -21.86 0.46 -6.51
C GLY A 172 -22.72 0.41 -5.25
N LYS A 173 -22.14 0.02 -4.11
CA LYS A 173 -22.81 0.06 -2.80
C LYS A 173 -22.75 1.43 -2.12
N GLY A 174 -22.09 2.42 -2.70
CA GLY A 174 -21.96 3.76 -2.15
C GLY A 174 -20.97 3.89 -0.97
N LEU A 175 -20.19 2.85 -0.67
CA LEU A 175 -19.20 2.87 0.42
C LEU A 175 -18.06 3.86 0.12
N ASN A 176 -17.57 3.89 -1.13
CA ASN A 176 -16.66 4.89 -1.65
C ASN A 176 -16.87 5.08 -3.17
N PRO A 177 -17.84 5.93 -3.57
CA PRO A 177 -18.14 6.14 -5.00
C PRO A 177 -17.00 6.78 -5.80
N ARG A 178 -16.02 7.41 -5.11
CA ARG A 178 -14.89 8.11 -5.74
C ARG A 178 -13.62 7.26 -5.85
N LEU A 179 -13.60 6.08 -5.26
CA LEU A 179 -12.45 5.17 -5.35
C LEU A 179 -12.12 4.89 -6.83
N ARG A 180 -10.85 5.01 -7.20
CA ARG A 180 -10.37 4.71 -8.55
C ARG A 180 -9.25 3.68 -8.53
N ILE A 181 -9.17 2.85 -9.55
CA ILE A 181 -7.95 2.09 -9.84
C ILE A 181 -6.99 3.06 -10.51
N LEU A 182 -5.91 3.47 -9.81
CA LEU A 182 -4.90 4.37 -10.33
C LEU A 182 -4.06 3.70 -11.41
N GLY A 183 -3.79 2.42 -11.24
CA GLY A 183 -3.09 1.64 -12.24
C GLY A 183 -2.62 0.27 -11.74
N ILE A 184 -2.20 -0.53 -12.69
CA ILE A 184 -1.53 -1.82 -12.48
C ILE A 184 -0.03 -1.54 -12.47
N LEU A 185 0.67 -1.98 -11.43
CA LEU A 185 2.12 -1.91 -11.34
C LEU A 185 2.73 -3.29 -11.66
N PRO A 186 3.38 -3.47 -12.82
CA PRO A 186 4.07 -4.72 -13.12
C PRO A 186 5.26 -4.92 -12.18
N THR A 187 5.32 -6.09 -11.51
CA THR A 187 6.36 -6.41 -10.54
C THR A 187 7.05 -7.73 -10.87
N PHE A 188 8.20 -7.98 -10.24
CA PHE A 188 9.02 -9.18 -10.44
C PHE A 188 9.37 -9.45 -11.92
N TYR A 189 9.49 -8.38 -12.69
CA TYR A 189 9.77 -8.49 -14.11
C TYR A 189 11.20 -8.99 -14.37
N ASP A 190 11.31 -10.10 -15.12
CA ASP A 190 12.58 -10.59 -15.66
C ASP A 190 12.55 -10.51 -17.19
N GLY A 191 13.07 -9.44 -17.74
CA GLY A 191 13.09 -9.18 -19.18
C GLY A 191 13.89 -10.19 -20.03
N ARG A 192 14.58 -11.17 -19.40
CA ARG A 192 15.27 -12.26 -20.10
C ARG A 192 14.31 -13.36 -20.52
N THR A 193 13.12 -13.42 -19.93
CA THR A 193 12.11 -14.45 -20.19
C THR A 193 11.04 -13.94 -21.17
N ASN A 194 10.64 -14.79 -22.11
CA ASN A 194 9.52 -14.48 -23.01
C ASN A 194 8.21 -14.37 -22.21
N LEU A 195 8.01 -15.26 -21.23
CA LEU A 195 6.83 -15.24 -20.38
C LEU A 195 6.60 -13.85 -19.73
N ALA A 196 7.63 -13.20 -19.18
CA ALA A 196 7.47 -11.88 -18.56
C ALA A 196 7.13 -10.81 -19.61
N LYS A 197 7.68 -10.90 -20.82
CA LYS A 197 7.36 -9.99 -21.92
C LYS A 197 5.92 -10.17 -22.40
N ASP A 198 5.48 -11.41 -22.58
CA ASP A 198 4.12 -11.73 -23.02
C ASP A 198 3.10 -11.28 -21.97
N MET A 199 3.39 -11.52 -20.69
CA MET A 199 2.53 -11.04 -19.58
C MET A 199 2.46 -9.52 -19.50
N LEU A 200 3.57 -8.81 -19.72
CA LEU A 200 3.56 -7.35 -19.74
C LEU A 200 2.72 -6.82 -20.92
N ALA A 201 2.82 -7.46 -22.08
CA ALA A 201 1.97 -7.13 -23.24
C ALA A 201 0.49 -7.40 -22.94
N GLU A 202 0.15 -8.55 -22.33
CA GLU A 202 -1.22 -8.89 -21.92
C GLU A 202 -1.79 -7.88 -20.90
N LEU A 203 -0.97 -7.40 -19.94
CA LEU A 203 -1.38 -6.34 -19.02
C LEU A 203 -1.70 -5.04 -19.77
N SER A 204 -0.88 -4.67 -20.75
CA SER A 204 -1.08 -3.46 -21.55
C SER A 204 -2.32 -3.53 -22.47
N GLU A 205 -2.78 -4.73 -22.79
CA GLU A 205 -4.00 -4.98 -23.57
C GLU A 205 -5.29 -4.96 -22.71
N LEU A 206 -5.19 -4.81 -21.39
CA LEU A 206 -6.35 -4.67 -20.49
C LEU A 206 -7.04 -3.29 -20.62
N GLY A 207 -7.19 -2.80 -21.79
CA GLY A 207 -7.69 -1.53 -22.35
C GLY A 207 -8.44 -0.53 -21.46
N ASP A 208 -9.11 -1.01 -20.39
CA ASP A 208 -9.89 -0.18 -19.47
C ASP A 208 -9.07 0.29 -18.26
N TYR A 209 -7.82 -0.18 -18.09
CA TYR A 209 -7.01 0.11 -16.91
C TYR A 209 -5.64 0.67 -17.30
N HIS A 210 -5.25 1.73 -16.60
CA HIS A 210 -3.90 2.26 -16.71
C HIS A 210 -2.88 1.22 -16.23
N VAL A 211 -1.81 1.03 -16.99
CA VAL A 211 -0.64 0.26 -16.57
C VAL A 211 0.52 1.25 -16.44
N PHE A 212 1.14 1.28 -15.25
CA PHE A 212 2.28 2.17 -15.03
C PHE A 212 3.43 1.85 -15.98
N ASP A 213 4.10 2.88 -16.50
CA ASP A 213 5.33 2.72 -17.29
C ASP A 213 6.47 2.18 -16.43
N SER A 214 6.42 2.46 -15.14
CA SER A 214 7.33 1.90 -14.13
C SER A 214 7.12 0.39 -13.99
N VAL A 215 8.19 -0.39 -14.26
CA VAL A 215 8.21 -1.85 -14.15
C VAL A 215 9.22 -2.29 -13.11
N VAL A 216 8.74 -2.85 -11.99
CA VAL A 216 9.61 -3.26 -10.88
C VAL A 216 10.28 -4.60 -11.21
N LYS A 217 11.59 -4.56 -11.46
CA LYS A 217 12.39 -5.74 -11.76
C LYS A 217 12.75 -6.51 -10.47
N GLN A 218 12.90 -7.81 -10.61
CA GLN A 218 13.40 -8.64 -9.51
C GLN A 218 14.86 -8.26 -9.21
N THR A 219 15.14 -7.92 -7.94
CA THR A 219 16.49 -7.58 -7.47
C THR A 219 16.63 -7.86 -5.98
N VAL A 220 17.82 -8.28 -5.56
CA VAL A 220 18.15 -8.51 -4.16
C VAL A 220 18.07 -7.23 -3.32
N ARG A 221 18.27 -6.07 -3.92
CA ARG A 221 18.25 -4.78 -3.22
C ARG A 221 16.90 -4.48 -2.55
N LEU A 222 15.79 -4.89 -3.19
CA LEU A 222 14.44 -4.75 -2.63
C LEU A 222 14.17 -5.70 -1.44
N GLY A 223 14.94 -6.78 -1.32
CA GLY A 223 14.90 -7.66 -0.16
C GLY A 223 15.83 -7.21 0.96
N GLU A 224 16.97 -6.56 0.63
CA GLU A 224 17.97 -6.09 1.59
C GLU A 224 17.52 -4.77 2.27
N ALA A 225 16.89 -3.85 1.56
CA ALA A 225 16.51 -2.54 2.06
C ALA A 225 15.58 -2.61 3.31
N PRO A 226 14.52 -3.45 3.36
CA PRO A 226 13.71 -3.61 4.56
C PRO A 226 14.46 -4.18 5.77
N LEU A 227 15.52 -5.00 5.55
CA LEU A 227 16.37 -5.47 6.63
C LEU A 227 17.19 -4.35 7.27
N ALA A 228 17.45 -3.28 6.51
CA ALA A 228 18.08 -2.06 7.01
C ALA A 228 17.05 -1.04 7.55
N GLY A 229 15.75 -1.34 7.49
CA GLY A 229 14.67 -0.47 7.96
C GLY A 229 14.44 0.79 7.12
N VAL A 230 14.83 0.78 5.84
CA VAL A 230 14.74 1.95 4.97
C VAL A 230 14.29 1.58 3.55
N PRO A 231 13.69 2.51 2.78
CA PRO A 231 13.37 2.28 1.38
C PRO A 231 14.63 2.12 0.52
N VAL A 232 14.49 1.46 -0.65
CA VAL A 232 15.61 1.25 -1.60
C VAL A 232 16.20 2.57 -2.10
N THR A 233 15.43 3.63 -2.12
CA THR A 233 15.88 4.98 -2.49
C THR A 233 16.90 5.53 -1.50
N SER A 234 16.85 5.14 -0.23
CA SER A 234 17.86 5.45 0.79
C SER A 234 18.96 4.38 0.85
N TYR A 235 18.60 3.10 0.76
CA TYR A 235 19.53 1.97 0.88
C TYR A 235 20.49 1.86 -0.33
N ALA A 236 19.96 1.95 -1.54
CA ALA A 236 20.71 1.76 -2.78
C ALA A 236 20.36 2.84 -3.80
N ARG A 237 20.64 4.08 -3.45
CA ARG A 237 20.21 5.32 -4.14
C ARG A 237 20.42 5.36 -5.66
N ARG A 238 21.47 4.69 -6.16
CA ARG A 238 21.84 4.66 -7.59
C ARG A 238 21.44 3.37 -8.29
N SER A 239 20.63 2.53 -7.64
CA SER A 239 20.16 1.28 -8.23
C SER A 239 19.01 1.53 -9.19
N ALA A 240 18.86 0.64 -10.17
CA ALA A 240 17.71 0.67 -11.08
C ALA A 240 16.37 0.54 -10.35
N ALA A 241 16.34 -0.17 -9.19
CA ALA A 241 15.13 -0.24 -8.38
C ALA A 241 14.76 1.12 -7.77
N ALA A 242 15.75 1.88 -7.26
CA ALA A 242 15.52 3.24 -6.75
C ALA A 242 15.00 4.17 -7.86
N GLU A 243 15.59 4.10 -9.05
CA GLU A 243 15.13 4.87 -10.21
C GLU A 243 13.69 4.51 -10.60
N THR A 244 13.35 3.22 -10.61
CA THR A 244 11.97 2.76 -10.90
C THR A 244 10.96 3.35 -9.91
N TYR A 245 11.25 3.34 -8.60
CA TYR A 245 10.31 3.90 -7.63
C TYR A 245 10.24 5.43 -7.66
N ARG A 246 11.32 6.13 -8.03
CA ARG A 246 11.26 7.58 -8.31
C ARG A 246 10.39 7.89 -9.51
N ALA A 247 10.50 7.09 -10.58
CA ALA A 247 9.63 7.22 -11.75
C ALA A 247 8.16 6.94 -11.37
N LEU A 248 7.88 5.87 -10.61
CA LEU A 248 6.54 5.58 -10.11
C LEU A 248 5.97 6.72 -9.26
N ALA A 249 6.78 7.30 -8.38
CA ALA A 249 6.34 8.44 -7.57
C ALA A 249 5.95 9.64 -8.46
N GLN A 250 6.72 9.90 -9.52
CA GLN A 250 6.39 10.95 -10.48
C GLN A 250 5.09 10.63 -11.23
N GLU A 251 4.92 9.40 -11.74
CA GLU A 251 3.66 8.98 -12.38
C GLU A 251 2.46 9.14 -11.44
N VAL A 252 2.62 8.80 -10.16
CA VAL A 252 1.57 8.96 -9.14
C VAL A 252 1.25 10.44 -8.91
N ILE A 253 2.26 11.32 -8.87
CA ILE A 253 2.05 12.78 -8.74
C ILE A 253 1.29 13.32 -9.96
N ASP A 254 1.67 12.91 -11.16
CA ASP A 254 1.08 13.38 -12.42
C ASP A 254 -0.38 12.92 -12.62
N LEU A 255 -0.78 11.83 -11.98
CA LEU A 255 -2.18 11.37 -11.95
C LEU A 255 -3.11 12.28 -11.08
N GLY A 256 -2.58 13.29 -10.43
CA GLY A 256 -3.31 14.38 -9.76
C GLY A 256 -3.81 14.00 -8.41
#